data_ab208079ffdad080fa4f4d3c489def9f
#
_entry.id   ab208079ffdad080fa4f4d3c489def9f
#
_cell.length_a   1.000
_cell.length_b   1.000
_cell.length_c   1.000
_cell.angle_alpha   90.00
_cell.angle_beta   90.00
_cell.angle_gamma   90.00
#
_symmetry.space_group_name_H-M   'P 1'
#
loop_
_entity.id
_entity.type
_entity.pdbx_description
1 polymer ?
#
loop_
_entity_poly.entity_id
_entity_poly.type
_entity_poly.pdbx_seq_one_letter_code
_entity_poly.pdbx_strand_id
1 'polypeptide(L)'
;MRTTGKAPRQQASGMPFQKYAHFWDTSLKLPDRTWPDRNVTQAPRWLSTDLRDGNQALIDPMDPLRKRKMFDLLVQIGLKEIEIGFPAASQVDYDFVRSLVEEDAIPEDVCVS
;
A
#
# COMPACT_ATOMS: atom_id res chain seq x y z
N MET A 1 -15.66 3.28 -2.95
CA MET A 1 -16.71 2.98 -1.97
C MET A 1 -16.03 2.69 -0.64
N ARG A 2 -16.00 3.63 0.31
CA ARG A 2 -15.45 3.36 1.64
C ARG A 2 -16.46 2.49 2.38
N THR A 3 -16.15 1.21 2.52
CA THR A 3 -16.88 0.39 3.49
C THR A 3 -16.61 0.99 4.87
N THR A 4 -17.67 1.32 5.59
CA THR A 4 -17.65 1.78 6.99
C THR A 4 -17.19 0.67 7.96
N GLY A 5 -16.32 -0.20 7.48
CA GLY A 5 -15.68 -1.25 8.26
C GLY A 5 -14.44 -0.72 9.00
N LYS A 6 -14.13 -1.34 10.11
CA LYS A 6 -12.92 -1.15 10.89
C LYS A 6 -11.70 -1.14 9.95
N ALA A 7 -10.83 -0.12 10.06
CA ALA A 7 -9.62 -0.04 9.24
C ALA A 7 -8.89 -1.39 9.20
N PRO A 8 -8.41 -1.83 8.02
CA PRO A 8 -7.73 -3.12 7.91
C PRO A 8 -6.60 -3.22 8.93
N ARG A 9 -6.51 -4.35 9.61
CA ARG A 9 -5.41 -4.59 10.56
C ARG A 9 -4.14 -4.85 9.78
N GLN A 10 -3.14 -4.02 10.04
CA GLN A 10 -1.81 -4.27 9.52
C GLN A 10 -1.22 -5.53 10.17
N GLN A 11 -0.76 -6.47 9.34
CA GLN A 11 -0.03 -7.63 9.82
C GLN A 11 1.36 -7.22 10.33
N ALA A 12 1.93 -8.04 11.23
CA ALA A 12 3.30 -7.82 11.68
C ALA A 12 4.25 -7.87 10.47
N SER A 13 5.19 -6.93 10.43
CA SER A 13 6.20 -6.90 9.36
C SER A 13 7.14 -8.10 9.46
N GLY A 14 7.38 -8.78 8.33
CA GLY A 14 8.43 -9.78 8.20
C GLY A 14 9.84 -9.18 8.00
N MET A 15 9.94 -7.87 7.88
CA MET A 15 11.23 -7.18 7.72
C MET A 15 12.01 -7.17 9.03
N PRO A 16 13.32 -7.42 8.99
CA PRO A 16 14.17 -7.45 10.18
C PRO A 16 14.54 -6.03 10.68
N PHE A 17 13.54 -5.17 10.88
CA PHE A 17 13.74 -3.78 11.29
C PHE A 17 14.45 -3.65 12.63
N GLN A 18 14.38 -4.67 13.49
CA GLN A 18 15.07 -4.71 14.79
C GLN A 18 16.60 -4.69 14.66
N LYS A 19 17.14 -4.97 13.45
CA LYS A 19 18.59 -4.84 13.17
C LYS A 19 19.05 -3.39 13.10
N TYR A 20 18.12 -2.45 12.93
CA TYR A 20 18.43 -1.03 12.79
C TYR A 20 18.11 -0.32 14.08
N ALA A 21 19.16 0.16 14.75
CA ALA A 21 19.01 1.04 15.92
C ALA A 21 18.46 2.41 15.49
N HIS A 22 17.68 3.04 16.35
CA HIS A 22 17.31 4.43 16.15
C HIS A 22 18.56 5.31 16.13
N PHE A 23 18.65 6.19 15.15
CA PHE A 23 19.79 7.10 15.01
C PHE A 23 20.09 7.85 16.32
N TRP A 24 19.04 8.25 17.04
CA TRP A 24 19.14 9.01 18.29
C TRP A 24 19.62 8.19 19.49
N ASP A 25 19.58 6.89 19.42
CA ASP A 25 20.09 6.02 20.49
C ASP A 25 21.61 5.94 20.47
N THR A 26 22.22 6.22 19.31
CA THR A 26 23.66 6.10 19.09
C THR A 26 24.37 7.43 18.86
N SER A 27 23.62 8.54 18.70
CA SER A 27 24.14 9.84 18.35
C SER A 27 24.14 10.83 19.51
N LEU A 28 24.54 12.06 19.23
CA LEU A 28 24.57 13.16 20.19
C LEU A 28 23.19 13.37 20.85
N LYS A 29 23.13 13.24 22.15
CA LYS A 29 21.92 13.54 22.93
C LYS A 29 21.92 15.00 23.34
N LEU A 30 20.87 15.71 22.94
CA LEU A 30 20.59 17.08 23.36
C LEU A 30 19.54 17.03 24.49
N PRO A 31 19.90 17.33 25.75
CA PRO A 31 19.00 17.09 26.89
C PRO A 31 17.77 18.03 26.92
N ASP A 32 17.84 19.16 26.22
CA ASP A 32 16.78 20.17 26.14
C ASP A 32 15.89 20.05 24.92
N ARG A 33 16.13 19.03 24.07
CA ARG A 33 15.32 18.79 22.87
C ARG A 33 13.93 18.24 23.26
N THR A 34 12.89 18.66 22.56
CA THR A 34 11.49 18.33 22.85
C THR A 34 10.85 17.44 21.80
N TRP A 35 10.50 17.99 20.65
CA TRP A 35 9.77 17.25 19.62
C TRP A 35 10.59 16.16 18.88
N PRO A 36 11.92 16.29 18.67
CA PRO A 36 12.68 15.25 17.99
C PRO A 36 12.87 13.97 18.80
N ASP A 37 12.50 13.94 20.07
CA ASP A 37 12.55 12.74 20.91
C ASP A 37 11.38 11.78 20.65
N ARG A 38 10.37 12.23 19.90
CA ARG A 38 9.28 11.37 19.49
C ARG A 38 9.71 10.52 18.31
N ASN A 39 9.68 9.22 18.50
CA ASN A 39 9.98 8.23 17.47
C ASN A 39 8.69 7.60 16.96
N VAL A 40 8.69 7.23 15.67
CA VAL A 40 7.63 6.41 15.11
C VAL A 40 7.76 4.99 15.66
N THR A 41 6.78 4.56 16.45
CA THR A 41 6.76 3.25 17.10
C THR A 41 5.90 2.22 16.38
N GLN A 42 5.14 2.66 15.40
CA GLN A 42 4.30 1.79 14.57
C GLN A 42 4.63 2.01 13.10
N ALA A 43 4.67 0.93 12.33
CA ALA A 43 4.87 1.05 10.90
C ALA A 43 3.74 1.87 10.26
N PRO A 44 4.05 2.82 9.36
CA PRO A 44 3.02 3.51 8.59
C PRO A 44 2.30 2.51 7.67
N ARG A 45 1.04 2.78 7.39
CA ARG A 45 0.35 2.07 6.32
C ARG A 45 0.79 2.66 4.99
N TRP A 46 1.29 1.79 4.13
CA TRP A 46 1.72 2.17 2.80
C TRP A 46 0.56 2.09 1.82
N LEU A 47 0.37 3.15 1.05
CA LEU A 47 -0.51 3.16 -0.11
C LEU A 47 0.33 2.91 -1.36
N SER A 48 -0.03 1.88 -2.14
CA SER A 48 0.51 1.69 -3.48
C SER A 48 -0.30 2.48 -4.50
N THR A 49 0.37 3.25 -5.33
CA THR A 49 -0.19 3.95 -6.49
C THR A 49 0.27 3.35 -7.81
N ASP A 50 0.91 2.19 -7.77
CA ASP A 50 1.55 1.57 -8.93
C ASP A 50 0.55 1.25 -10.05
N LEU A 51 -0.65 0.76 -9.70
CA LEU A 51 -1.68 0.38 -10.67
C LEU A 51 -2.48 1.56 -11.23
N ARG A 52 -2.34 2.73 -10.65
CA ARG A 52 -2.95 3.96 -11.15
C ARG A 52 -1.88 4.89 -11.72
N ASP A 53 -1.23 5.71 -10.90
CA ASP A 53 -0.25 6.69 -11.36
C ASP A 53 0.99 6.04 -11.98
N GLY A 54 1.48 4.96 -11.39
CA GLY A 54 2.57 4.18 -11.94
C GLY A 54 2.24 3.62 -13.33
N ASN A 55 1.08 3.01 -13.48
CA ASN A 55 0.60 2.48 -14.76
C ASN A 55 0.37 3.61 -15.78
N GLN A 56 -0.16 4.75 -15.35
CA GLN A 56 -0.38 5.90 -16.22
C GLN A 56 0.91 6.50 -16.77
N ALA A 57 2.01 6.38 -16.04
CA ALA A 57 3.32 6.87 -16.46
C ALA A 57 4.01 5.97 -17.51
N LEU A 58 3.52 4.77 -17.74
CA LEU A 58 4.08 3.85 -18.74
C LEU A 58 3.74 4.31 -20.16
N ILE A 59 4.70 4.17 -21.08
CA ILE A 59 4.48 4.41 -22.51
C ILE A 59 3.44 3.41 -23.07
N ASP A 60 3.51 2.16 -22.59
CA ASP A 60 2.56 1.08 -22.88
C ASP A 60 1.91 0.64 -21.57
N PRO A 61 0.73 1.19 -21.22
CA PRO A 61 0.05 0.83 -19.98
C PRO A 61 -0.25 -0.67 -19.90
N MET A 62 -0.28 -1.19 -18.67
CA MET A 62 -0.55 -2.59 -18.43
C MET A 62 -1.96 -2.99 -18.88
N ASP A 63 -2.04 -4.12 -19.57
CA ASP A 63 -3.30 -4.82 -19.82
C ASP A 63 -3.91 -5.40 -18.53
N PRO A 64 -5.17 -5.86 -18.52
CA PRO A 64 -5.82 -6.39 -17.32
C PRO A 64 -5.08 -7.58 -16.70
N LEU A 65 -4.43 -8.44 -17.49
CA LEU A 65 -3.69 -9.59 -16.97
C LEU A 65 -2.42 -9.16 -16.23
N ARG A 66 -1.69 -8.18 -16.78
CA ARG A 66 -0.52 -7.61 -16.11
C ARG A 66 -0.92 -6.86 -14.85
N LYS A 67 -2.01 -6.09 -14.90
CA LYS A 67 -2.58 -5.41 -13.72
C LYS A 67 -2.93 -6.41 -12.63
N ARG A 68 -3.53 -7.55 -12.98
CA ARG A 68 -3.87 -8.59 -12.03
C ARG A 68 -2.63 -9.18 -11.35
N LYS A 69 -1.60 -9.53 -12.13
CA LYS A 69 -0.34 -10.02 -11.58
C LYS A 69 0.31 -9.02 -10.65
N MET A 70 0.27 -7.73 -11.01
CA MET A 70 0.80 -6.66 -10.15
C MET A 70 0.00 -6.53 -8.87
N PHE A 71 -1.33 -6.56 -8.93
CA PHE A 71 -2.20 -6.54 -7.75
C PHE A 71 -1.88 -7.69 -6.79
N ASP A 72 -1.81 -8.91 -7.32
CA ASP A 72 -1.49 -10.10 -6.53
C ASP A 72 -0.11 -9.98 -5.87
N LEU A 73 0.88 -9.42 -6.58
CA LEU A 73 2.22 -9.15 -6.03
C LEU A 73 2.18 -8.11 -4.90
N LEU A 74 1.44 -7.00 -5.07
CA LEU A 74 1.30 -5.97 -4.05
C LEU A 74 0.65 -6.52 -2.78
N VAL A 75 -0.37 -7.36 -2.93
CA VAL A 75 -0.99 -8.09 -1.82
C VAL A 75 0.02 -9.03 -1.14
N GLN A 76 0.80 -9.77 -1.93
CA GLN A 76 1.82 -10.69 -1.42
C GLN A 76 2.95 -9.97 -0.68
N ILE A 77 3.35 -8.78 -1.12
CA ILE A 77 4.32 -7.92 -0.41
C ILE A 77 3.78 -7.47 0.95
N GLY A 78 2.46 -7.42 1.09
CA GLY A 78 1.80 -7.06 2.35
C GLY A 78 1.28 -5.62 2.37
N LEU A 79 1.12 -4.98 1.21
CA LEU A 79 0.48 -3.67 1.12
C LEU A 79 -1.00 -3.77 1.46
N LYS A 80 -1.50 -2.84 2.28
CA LYS A 80 -2.86 -2.87 2.81
C LYS A 80 -3.75 -1.76 2.27
N GLU A 81 -3.17 -0.82 1.55
CA GLU A 81 -3.89 0.20 0.79
C GLU A 81 -3.34 0.20 -0.64
N ILE A 82 -4.21 -0.03 -1.62
CA ILE A 82 -3.82 -0.16 -3.04
C ILE A 82 -4.79 0.65 -3.89
N GLU A 83 -4.26 1.62 -4.61
CA GLU A 83 -4.99 2.35 -5.63
C GLU A 83 -4.99 1.53 -6.92
N ILE A 84 -6.15 0.99 -7.30
CA ILE A 84 -6.26 -0.03 -8.36
C ILE A 84 -6.54 0.53 -9.76
N GLY A 85 -6.92 1.79 -9.85
CA GLY A 85 -7.19 2.45 -11.11
C GLY A 85 -8.30 3.48 -11.01
N PHE A 86 -8.70 4.02 -12.14
CA PHE A 86 -9.79 4.99 -12.23
C PHE A 86 -10.87 4.49 -13.20
N PRO A 87 -11.89 3.76 -12.72
CA PRO A 87 -12.87 3.08 -13.58
C PRO A 87 -13.59 3.99 -14.57
N ALA A 88 -13.76 5.27 -14.24
CA ALA A 88 -14.38 6.25 -15.13
C ALA A 88 -13.45 6.73 -16.26
N ALA A 89 -12.15 6.47 -16.17
CA ALA A 89 -11.19 6.95 -17.16
C ALA A 89 -11.08 6.06 -18.39
N SER A 90 -11.24 4.74 -18.23
CA SER A 90 -11.09 3.80 -19.33
C SER A 90 -11.86 2.51 -19.12
N GLN A 91 -12.23 1.85 -20.22
CA GLN A 91 -12.86 0.52 -20.18
C GLN A 91 -11.92 -0.52 -19.57
N VAL A 92 -10.62 -0.42 -19.81
CA VAL A 92 -9.61 -1.32 -19.24
C VAL A 92 -9.58 -1.24 -17.73
N ASP A 93 -9.62 -0.04 -17.17
CA ASP A 93 -9.66 0.15 -15.72
C ASP A 93 -10.99 -0.34 -15.14
N TYR A 94 -12.10 -0.04 -15.80
CA TYR A 94 -13.41 -0.54 -15.40
C TYR A 94 -13.44 -2.07 -15.33
N ASP A 95 -13.02 -2.75 -16.41
CA ASP A 95 -13.03 -4.20 -16.51
C ASP A 95 -12.12 -4.84 -15.46
N PHE A 96 -10.95 -4.24 -15.22
CA PHE A 96 -10.02 -4.71 -14.19
C PHE A 96 -10.63 -4.60 -12.78
N VAL A 97 -11.19 -3.45 -12.43
CA VAL A 97 -11.83 -3.25 -11.12
C VAL A 97 -13.01 -4.20 -10.94
N ARG A 98 -13.81 -4.39 -12.00
CA ARG A 98 -14.94 -5.35 -11.99
C ARG A 98 -14.46 -6.77 -11.76
N SER A 99 -13.39 -7.20 -12.42
CA SER A 99 -12.85 -8.55 -12.25
C SER A 99 -12.40 -8.81 -10.81
N LEU A 100 -11.74 -7.85 -10.16
CA LEU A 100 -11.32 -7.99 -8.77
C LEU A 100 -12.51 -8.19 -7.81
N VAL A 101 -13.61 -7.47 -8.07
CA VAL A 101 -14.83 -7.57 -7.25
C VAL A 101 -15.59 -8.88 -7.51
N GLU A 102 -15.76 -9.24 -8.78
CA GLU A 102 -16.54 -10.44 -9.17
C GLU A 102 -15.84 -11.75 -8.81
N GLU A 103 -14.52 -11.74 -8.82
CA GLU A 103 -13.72 -12.91 -8.44
C GLU A 103 -13.42 -12.99 -6.93
N ASP A 104 -13.95 -12.06 -6.14
CA ASP A 104 -13.65 -11.94 -4.69
C ASP A 104 -12.14 -11.93 -4.41
N ALA A 105 -11.39 -11.22 -5.27
CA ALA A 105 -9.94 -11.24 -5.27
C ALA A 105 -9.29 -10.28 -4.27
N ILE A 106 -10.10 -9.45 -3.62
CA ILE A 106 -9.63 -8.43 -2.68
C ILE A 106 -9.66 -9.02 -1.28
N PRO A 107 -8.49 -9.23 -0.62
CA PRO A 107 -8.46 -9.74 0.75
C PRO A 107 -9.19 -8.82 1.72
N GLU A 108 -9.80 -9.39 2.78
CA GLU A 108 -10.55 -8.64 3.79
C GLU A 108 -9.74 -7.55 4.50
N ASP A 109 -8.42 -7.72 4.56
CA ASP A 109 -7.50 -6.80 5.21
C ASP A 109 -6.84 -5.81 4.24
N VAL A 110 -7.28 -5.77 2.97
CA VAL A 110 -6.82 -4.84 1.94
C VAL A 110 -7.92 -3.85 1.60
N CYS A 111 -7.57 -2.57 1.62
CA CYS A 111 -8.44 -1.48 1.17
C CYS A 111 -8.03 -1.07 -0.25
N VAL A 112 -8.98 -1.03 -1.17
CA VAL A 112 -8.76 -0.55 -2.53
C VAL A 112 -9.47 0.78 -2.77
N SER A 113 -8.91 1.64 -3.62
CA SER A 113 -9.44 2.94 -4.01
C SER A 113 -9.21 3.23 -5.50
#